data_3740ae099e3c489316d0cca2d0b7cfa0
#
_entry.id   3740ae099e3c489316d0cca2d0b7cfa0
#
_cell.length_a   1.000
_cell.length_b   1.000
_cell.length_c   1.000
_cell.angle_alpha   90.00
_cell.angle_beta   90.00
_cell.angle_gamma   90.00
#
_symmetry.space_group_name_H-M   'P 1'
#
loop_
_entity.id
_entity.type
_entity.pdbx_description
1 polymer ?
#
loop_
_entity_poly.entity_id
_entity_poly.type
_entity_poly.pdbx_seq_one_letter_code
_entity_poly.pdbx_strand_id
1 'polypeptide(L)'
;MAKPTGFLEYARADAVKRPVPERLKDWYEIRLPHKQEEITRQAARCMNCGIPFCHGGMMLRGMASGCPVRNLIPEWNDLVYRGQWREAYLRLVRTNPFPEFTGRVCPAPCEGSCTEGCHMEAVAISALEYEIIERAFREG
;
A
#
# COMPACT_ATOMS: atom_id res chain seq x y z
N MET A 1 11.61 11.03 1.15
CA MET A 1 10.38 11.27 1.95
C MET A 1 9.37 11.94 1.04
N ALA A 2 8.17 11.38 0.92
CA ALA A 2 7.14 11.89 0.02
C ALA A 2 6.77 13.35 0.37
N LYS A 3 5.76 13.58 1.17
CA LYS A 3 5.40 14.94 1.63
C LYS A 3 5.48 14.98 3.15
N PRO A 4 6.30 15.85 3.77
CA PRO A 4 6.50 15.85 5.22
C PRO A 4 5.21 16.01 6.04
N THR A 5 4.21 16.71 5.48
CA THR A 5 2.92 17.03 6.12
C THR A 5 1.75 16.26 5.49
N GLY A 6 2.01 15.33 4.56
CA GLY A 6 0.96 14.65 3.80
C GLY A 6 -0.05 13.89 4.67
N PHE A 7 0.41 13.29 5.76
CA PHE A 7 -0.43 12.60 6.71
C PHE A 7 -1.41 13.53 7.48
N LEU A 8 -1.08 14.80 7.60
CA LEU A 8 -1.95 15.82 8.21
C LEU A 8 -2.96 16.41 7.20
N GLU A 9 -2.63 16.39 5.93
CA GLU A 9 -3.37 17.08 4.88
C GLU A 9 -4.39 16.19 4.16
N TYR A 10 -4.10 14.91 4.04
CA TYR A 10 -4.90 13.98 3.27
C TYR A 10 -5.53 12.92 4.17
N ALA A 11 -6.84 12.73 4.05
CA ALA A 11 -7.53 11.62 4.67
C ALA A 11 -7.14 10.29 4.00
N ARG A 12 -7.27 9.18 4.73
CA ARG A 12 -7.14 7.85 4.15
C ARG A 12 -8.27 7.60 3.15
N ALA A 13 -7.94 7.03 2.00
CA ALA A 13 -8.89 6.46 1.06
C ALA A 13 -8.56 4.99 0.86
N ASP A 14 -9.50 4.12 1.23
CA ASP A 14 -9.38 2.69 1.00
C ASP A 14 -9.67 2.34 -0.46
N ALA A 15 -9.23 1.15 -0.87
CA ALA A 15 -9.53 0.62 -2.19
C ALA A 15 -11.04 0.61 -2.45
N VAL A 16 -11.46 1.27 -3.52
CA VAL A 16 -12.84 1.23 -3.98
C VAL A 16 -13.17 -0.18 -4.46
N LYS A 17 -14.32 -0.70 -4.07
CA LYS A 17 -14.78 -2.04 -4.46
C LYS A 17 -16.08 -1.95 -5.24
N ARG A 18 -16.27 -2.83 -6.21
CA ARG A 18 -17.55 -3.00 -6.93
C ARG A 18 -18.68 -3.26 -5.93
N PRO A 19 -19.90 -2.77 -6.18
CA PRO A 19 -21.06 -3.03 -5.34
C PRO A 19 -21.30 -4.54 -5.14
N VAL A 20 -21.71 -4.93 -3.94
CA VAL A 20 -21.94 -6.37 -3.61
C VAL A 20 -22.88 -7.08 -4.60
N PRO A 21 -24.03 -6.50 -5.00
CA PRO A 21 -24.94 -7.15 -5.96
C PRO A 21 -24.31 -7.43 -7.34
N GLU A 22 -23.30 -6.64 -7.73
CA GLU A 22 -22.59 -6.84 -8.99
C GLU A 22 -21.54 -7.93 -8.85
N ARG A 23 -20.80 -7.93 -7.73
CA ARG A 23 -19.76 -8.93 -7.44
C ARG A 23 -20.28 -10.36 -7.32
N LEU A 24 -21.52 -10.52 -6.94
CA LEU A 24 -22.16 -11.84 -6.79
C LEU A 24 -22.55 -12.47 -8.15
N LYS A 25 -22.49 -11.73 -9.23
CA LYS A 25 -22.90 -12.20 -10.56
C LYS A 25 -21.76 -12.79 -11.39
N ASP A 26 -20.51 -12.55 -10.97
CA ASP A 26 -19.34 -12.95 -11.74
C ASP A 26 -18.10 -13.19 -10.83
N TRP A 27 -17.00 -13.58 -11.45
CA TRP A 27 -15.70 -13.84 -10.80
C TRP A 27 -14.65 -12.80 -11.20
N TYR A 28 -15.06 -11.64 -11.73
CA TYR A 28 -14.14 -10.59 -12.13
C TYR A 28 -13.57 -9.82 -10.92
N GLU A 29 -12.58 -8.98 -11.20
CA GLU A 29 -11.89 -8.16 -10.21
C GLU A 29 -12.88 -7.37 -9.35
N ILE A 30 -12.69 -7.45 -8.05
CA ILE A 30 -13.55 -6.80 -7.06
C ILE A 30 -13.12 -5.34 -6.85
N ARG A 31 -11.82 -5.06 -6.91
CA ARG A 31 -11.27 -3.73 -6.71
C ARG A 31 -11.39 -2.90 -7.97
N LEU A 32 -11.68 -1.63 -7.78
CA LEU A 32 -11.62 -0.64 -8.84
C LEU A 32 -10.30 0.15 -8.70
N PRO A 33 -9.66 0.51 -9.82
CA PRO A 33 -8.42 1.28 -9.77
C PRO A 33 -8.70 2.68 -9.20
N HIS A 34 -7.77 3.18 -8.42
CA HIS A 34 -7.80 4.56 -7.94
C HIS A 34 -7.49 5.53 -9.07
N LYS A 35 -8.00 6.76 -8.94
CA LYS A 35 -7.52 7.86 -9.77
C LYS A 35 -6.06 8.16 -9.41
N GLN A 36 -5.26 8.54 -10.42
CA GLN A 36 -3.83 8.83 -10.24
C GLN A 36 -3.57 9.85 -9.12
N GLU A 37 -4.37 10.90 -9.06
CA GLU A 37 -4.24 11.92 -8.01
C GLU A 37 -4.49 11.38 -6.60
N GLU A 38 -5.48 10.50 -6.45
CA GLU A 38 -5.83 9.92 -5.16
C GLU A 38 -4.72 9.00 -4.66
N ILE A 39 -4.21 8.12 -5.50
CA ILE A 39 -3.14 7.21 -5.08
C ILE A 39 -1.84 7.97 -4.76
N THR A 40 -1.57 9.07 -5.46
CA THR A 40 -0.46 9.98 -5.14
C THR A 40 -0.64 10.62 -3.77
N ARG A 41 -1.87 11.05 -3.42
CA ARG A 41 -2.19 11.55 -2.07
C ARG A 41 -2.02 10.48 -1.00
N GLN A 42 -2.46 9.24 -1.27
CA GLN A 42 -2.27 8.14 -0.33
C GLN A 42 -0.78 7.83 -0.09
N ALA A 43 0.03 7.86 -1.13
CA ALA A 43 1.49 7.71 -1.02
C ALA A 43 2.12 8.84 -0.20
N ALA A 44 1.62 10.08 -0.36
CA ALA A 44 2.09 11.26 0.37
C ALA A 44 1.88 11.16 1.90
N ARG A 45 0.93 10.34 2.35
CA ARG A 45 0.65 10.13 3.78
C ARG A 45 1.77 9.42 4.53
N CYS A 46 2.69 8.76 3.83
CA CYS A 46 3.79 8.06 4.46
C CYS A 46 4.80 9.04 5.09
N MET A 47 4.95 8.99 6.41
CA MET A 47 5.89 9.82 7.17
C MET A 47 7.36 9.44 6.96
N ASN A 48 7.65 8.33 6.29
CA ASN A 48 9.00 7.78 6.12
C ASN A 48 9.74 7.67 7.47
N CYS A 49 9.15 6.94 8.41
CA CYS A 49 9.67 6.79 9.77
C CYS A 49 11.11 6.27 9.76
N GLY A 50 11.97 6.81 10.63
CA GLY A 50 13.35 6.34 10.79
C GLY A 50 13.43 4.88 11.25
N ILE A 51 12.44 4.42 12.02
CA ILE A 51 12.22 3.01 12.36
C ILE A 51 10.83 2.63 11.85
N PRO A 52 10.71 2.13 10.62
CA PRO A 52 9.42 1.83 10.02
C PRO A 52 8.87 0.48 10.55
N PHE A 53 8.00 0.50 11.54
CA PHE A 53 7.36 -0.70 12.08
C PHE A 53 6.58 -1.49 11.02
N CYS A 54 6.11 -0.85 9.96
CA CYS A 54 5.50 -1.53 8.83
C CYS A 54 6.42 -2.56 8.15
N HIS A 55 7.76 -2.41 8.24
CA HIS A 55 8.75 -3.40 7.80
C HIS A 55 9.00 -4.52 8.82
N GLY A 56 8.53 -4.40 10.04
CA GLY A 56 9.02 -5.13 11.22
C GLY A 56 9.14 -6.63 11.01
N GLY A 57 8.11 -7.27 10.46
CA GLY A 57 8.11 -8.70 10.16
C GLY A 57 8.26 -9.59 11.40
N MET A 58 7.92 -9.08 12.58
CA MET A 58 8.01 -9.82 13.84
C MET A 58 6.69 -10.48 14.20
N MET A 59 6.78 -11.61 14.91
CA MET A 59 5.62 -12.25 15.52
C MET A 59 5.45 -11.75 16.94
N LEU A 60 4.33 -11.09 17.26
CA LEU A 60 3.96 -10.64 18.59
C LEU A 60 2.77 -11.47 19.07
N ARG A 61 2.97 -12.32 20.07
CA ARG A 61 1.94 -13.21 20.63
C ARG A 61 1.17 -14.02 19.55
N GLY A 62 1.89 -14.54 18.55
CA GLY A 62 1.32 -15.33 17.46
C GLY A 62 0.68 -14.53 16.32
N MET A 63 0.71 -13.20 16.38
CA MET A 63 0.22 -12.32 15.31
C MET A 63 1.39 -11.66 14.58
N ALA A 64 1.28 -11.54 13.26
CA ALA A 64 2.26 -10.80 12.46
C ALA A 64 2.17 -9.30 12.77
N SER A 65 3.32 -8.68 13.07
CA SER A 65 3.47 -7.24 13.23
C SER A 65 4.40 -6.72 12.14
N GLY A 66 3.88 -5.83 11.31
CA GLY A 66 4.59 -5.38 10.12
C GLY A 66 4.58 -6.40 8.98
N CYS A 67 5.26 -6.09 7.89
CA CYS A 67 5.32 -6.96 6.72
C CYS A 67 6.24 -8.17 6.95
N PRO A 68 5.75 -9.42 6.88
CA PRO A 68 6.57 -10.61 7.10
C PRO A 68 7.73 -10.77 6.10
N VAL A 69 7.56 -10.29 4.87
CA VAL A 69 8.61 -10.28 3.84
C VAL A 69 9.45 -9.00 3.86
N ARG A 70 9.22 -8.13 4.84
CA ARG A 70 9.97 -6.88 5.05
C ARG A 70 9.98 -5.96 3.84
N ASN A 71 8.81 -5.76 3.24
CA ASN A 71 8.64 -4.84 2.13
C ASN A 71 9.16 -3.45 2.46
N LEU A 72 9.83 -2.83 1.48
CA LEU A 72 10.46 -1.51 1.60
C LEU A 72 9.42 -0.39 1.42
N ILE A 73 8.40 -0.40 2.25
CA ILE A 73 7.16 0.38 2.11
C ILE A 73 7.39 1.89 2.02
N PRO A 74 8.16 2.55 2.90
CA PRO A 74 8.39 3.99 2.77
C PRO A 74 9.10 4.38 1.47
N GLU A 75 10.00 3.52 0.96
CA GLU A 75 10.74 3.82 -0.25
C GLU A 75 9.82 3.80 -1.49
N TRP A 76 9.00 2.76 -1.64
CA TRP A 76 8.06 2.72 -2.76
C TRP A 76 6.98 3.80 -2.66
N ASN A 77 6.53 4.16 -1.46
CA ASN A 77 5.59 5.26 -1.26
C ASN A 77 6.18 6.60 -1.74
N ASP A 78 7.45 6.86 -1.45
CA ASP A 78 8.15 8.04 -1.95
C ASP A 78 8.24 8.03 -3.48
N LEU A 79 8.54 6.90 -4.08
CA LEU A 79 8.63 6.74 -5.53
C LEU A 79 7.27 6.93 -6.20
N VAL A 80 6.19 6.37 -5.65
CA VAL A 80 4.82 6.60 -6.14
C VAL A 80 4.43 8.06 -6.06
N TYR A 81 4.72 8.72 -4.93
CA TYR A 81 4.45 10.15 -4.76
C TYR A 81 5.16 11.01 -5.81
N ARG A 82 6.37 10.65 -6.19
CA ARG A 82 7.16 11.33 -7.23
C ARG A 82 6.79 10.92 -8.66
N GLY A 83 5.84 10.01 -8.83
CA GLY A 83 5.44 9.50 -10.14
C GLY A 83 6.45 8.53 -10.78
N GLN A 84 7.42 8.04 -10.00
CA GLN A 84 8.45 7.09 -10.43
C GLN A 84 7.93 5.64 -10.29
N TRP A 85 6.96 5.29 -11.12
CA TRP A 85 6.20 4.04 -10.97
C TRP A 85 7.02 2.79 -11.27
N ARG A 86 7.87 2.85 -12.30
CA ARG A 86 8.74 1.74 -12.64
C ARG A 86 9.71 1.43 -11.51
N GLU A 87 10.29 2.46 -10.92
CA GLU A 87 11.20 2.33 -9.77
C GLU A 87 10.45 1.81 -8.53
N ALA A 88 9.21 2.24 -8.32
CA ALA A 88 8.35 1.74 -7.26
C ALA A 88 8.08 0.23 -7.44
N TYR A 89 7.77 -0.21 -8.65
CA TYR A 89 7.63 -1.62 -8.97
C TYR A 89 8.92 -2.40 -8.72
N LEU A 90 10.05 -1.95 -9.24
CA LEU A 90 11.34 -2.60 -9.04
C LEU A 90 11.72 -2.68 -7.55
N ARG A 91 11.31 -1.68 -6.76
CA ARG A 91 11.52 -1.70 -5.31
C ARG A 91 10.60 -2.71 -4.61
N LEU A 92 9.36 -2.81 -5.03
CA LEU A 92 8.38 -3.74 -4.48
C LEU A 92 8.80 -5.21 -4.71
N VAL A 93 9.16 -5.57 -5.95
CA VAL A 93 9.47 -6.96 -6.32
C VAL A 93 10.81 -7.46 -5.73
N ARG A 94 11.62 -6.59 -5.16
CA ARG A 94 12.85 -7.02 -4.47
C ARG A 94 12.57 -7.89 -3.25
N THR A 95 11.47 -7.66 -2.58
CA THR A 95 11.08 -8.35 -1.34
C THR A 95 9.81 -9.15 -1.49
N ASN A 96 8.98 -8.80 -2.47
CA ASN A 96 7.71 -9.49 -2.73
C ASN A 96 7.62 -9.87 -4.22
N PRO A 97 7.89 -11.14 -4.58
CA PRO A 97 7.85 -11.58 -5.98
C PRO A 97 6.44 -11.75 -6.56
N PHE A 98 5.38 -11.69 -5.74
CA PHE A 98 3.99 -11.92 -6.16
C PHE A 98 3.04 -10.82 -5.67
N PRO A 99 3.31 -9.52 -5.95
CA PRO A 99 2.50 -8.42 -5.43
C PRO A 99 1.07 -8.40 -6.02
N GLU A 100 0.84 -9.04 -7.17
CA GLU A 100 -0.49 -9.20 -7.77
C GLU A 100 -1.43 -10.03 -6.89
N PHE A 101 -0.91 -10.98 -6.12
CA PHE A 101 -1.69 -11.75 -5.17
C PHE A 101 -1.77 -11.04 -3.82
N THR A 102 -0.63 -10.63 -3.27
CA THR A 102 -0.58 -10.03 -1.93
C THR A 102 -1.33 -8.70 -1.88
N GLY A 103 -1.26 -7.88 -2.92
CA GLY A 103 -2.06 -6.65 -3.01
C GLY A 103 -3.57 -6.89 -2.93
N ARG A 104 -4.05 -8.10 -3.25
CA ARG A 104 -5.48 -8.48 -3.21
C ARG A 104 -5.92 -9.20 -1.95
N VAL A 105 -5.11 -10.12 -1.45
CA VAL A 105 -5.54 -11.07 -0.40
C VAL A 105 -4.78 -10.94 0.91
N CYS A 106 -3.68 -10.20 0.95
CA CYS A 106 -2.93 -9.99 2.18
C CYS A 106 -3.78 -9.20 3.20
N PRO A 107 -3.85 -9.65 4.47
CA PRO A 107 -4.55 -8.92 5.53
C PRO A 107 -3.83 -7.63 5.96
N ALA A 108 -2.72 -7.29 5.34
CA ALA A 108 -1.94 -6.07 5.53
C ALA A 108 -1.54 -5.80 7.01
N PRO A 109 -0.84 -6.71 7.68
CA PRO A 109 -0.38 -6.47 9.05
C PRO A 109 0.58 -5.28 9.14
N CYS A 110 1.16 -4.86 8.02
CA CYS A 110 1.95 -3.63 7.89
C CYS A 110 1.12 -2.37 8.16
N GLU A 111 -0.16 -2.34 7.78
CA GLU A 111 -1.05 -1.21 8.10
C GLU A 111 -1.35 -1.16 9.60
N GLY A 112 -1.63 -2.31 10.22
CA GLY A 112 -1.83 -2.41 11.67
C GLY A 112 -0.60 -2.00 12.50
N SER A 113 0.59 -2.03 11.89
CA SER A 113 1.85 -1.63 12.52
C SER A 113 2.34 -0.25 12.06
N CYS A 114 1.57 0.46 11.26
CA CYS A 114 1.92 1.78 10.79
C CYS A 114 1.88 2.78 11.96
N THR A 115 2.98 3.50 12.17
CA THR A 115 3.10 4.48 13.27
C THR A 115 2.04 5.58 13.18
N GLU A 116 1.63 5.96 11.97
CA GLU A 116 0.54 6.93 11.78
C GLU A 116 -0.77 6.44 12.39
N GLY A 117 -1.01 5.13 12.37
CA GLY A 117 -2.19 4.50 12.98
C GLY A 117 -2.32 4.68 14.50
N CYS A 118 -1.27 5.18 15.18
CA CYS A 118 -1.34 5.50 16.60
C CYS A 118 -2.13 6.79 16.88
N HIS A 119 -2.21 7.68 15.91
CA HIS A 119 -2.81 9.02 16.08
C HIS A 119 -3.91 9.31 15.06
N MET A 120 -3.84 8.69 13.90
CA MET A 120 -4.73 8.88 12.76
C MET A 120 -5.01 7.54 12.09
N GLU A 121 -5.55 7.54 10.89
CA GLU A 121 -5.68 6.33 10.09
C GLU A 121 -4.35 5.96 9.44
N ALA A 122 -3.97 4.69 9.51
CA ALA A 122 -2.75 4.16 8.88
C ALA A 122 -2.68 4.47 7.38
N VAL A 123 -1.48 4.48 6.82
CA VAL A 123 -1.29 4.55 5.36
C VAL A 123 -1.97 3.37 4.68
N ALA A 124 -2.64 3.59 3.55
CA ALA A 124 -3.31 2.56 2.76
C ALA A 124 -2.29 1.73 1.94
N ILE A 125 -1.44 0.97 2.65
CA ILE A 125 -0.28 0.27 2.08
C ILE A 125 -0.70 -0.80 1.07
N SER A 126 -1.72 -1.59 1.40
CA SER A 126 -2.24 -2.62 0.50
C SER A 126 -2.84 -2.05 -0.79
N ALA A 127 -3.47 -0.87 -0.72
CA ALA A 127 -3.97 -0.20 -1.90
C ALA A 127 -2.83 0.30 -2.79
N LEU A 128 -1.78 0.85 -2.19
CA LEU A 128 -0.58 1.29 -2.92
C LEU A 128 0.15 0.13 -3.60
N GLU A 129 0.34 -0.99 -2.89
CA GLU A 129 0.92 -2.21 -3.44
C GLU A 129 0.13 -2.71 -4.66
N TYR A 130 -1.19 -2.78 -4.54
CA TYR A 130 -2.09 -3.15 -5.64
C TYR A 130 -1.93 -2.23 -6.86
N GLU A 131 -1.94 -0.91 -6.66
CA GLU A 131 -1.82 0.04 -7.77
C GLU A 131 -0.45 0.01 -8.45
N ILE A 132 0.63 -0.24 -7.70
CA ILE A 132 1.97 -0.39 -8.27
C ILE A 132 2.01 -1.56 -9.27
N ILE A 133 1.50 -2.73 -8.86
CA ILE A 133 1.56 -3.90 -9.74
C ILE A 133 0.57 -3.82 -10.89
N GLU A 134 -0.64 -3.32 -10.68
CA GLU A 134 -1.61 -3.14 -11.77
C GLU A 134 -1.09 -2.17 -12.84
N ARG A 135 -0.40 -1.15 -12.40
CA ARG A 135 0.24 -0.21 -13.32
C ARG A 135 1.40 -0.85 -14.07
N ALA A 136 2.24 -1.64 -13.40
CA ALA A 136 3.33 -2.35 -14.05
C ALA A 136 2.81 -3.28 -15.17
N PHE A 137 1.72 -4.01 -14.94
CA PHE A 137 1.09 -4.84 -15.97
C PHE A 137 0.50 -4.04 -17.17
N ARG A 138 0.04 -2.83 -16.90
CA ARG A 138 -0.50 -1.97 -18.00
C ARG A 138 0.57 -1.31 -18.84
N GLU A 139 1.72 -1.01 -18.26
CA GLU A 139 2.81 -0.28 -18.93
C GLU A 139 3.86 -1.21 -19.54
N GLY A 140 3.91 -2.48 -19.19
CA GLY A 140 4.86 -3.50 -19.69
C GLY A 140 6.14 -3.51 -18.88
#